data_e086c2d63132b8a0a5ba343e19ba708e
#
_entry.id   e086c2d63132b8a0a5ba343e19ba708e
#
_cell.length_a   1.000
_cell.length_b   1.000
_cell.length_c   1.000
_cell.angle_alpha   90.00
_cell.angle_beta   90.00
_cell.angle_gamma   90.00
#
_symmetry.space_group_name_H-M   'P 1'
#
loop_
_entity.id
_entity.type
_entity.pdbx_description
1 polymer ?
#
loop_
_entity_poly.entity_id
_entity_poly.type
_entity_poly.pdbx_seq_one_letter_code
_entity_poly.pdbx_strand_id
1 'polypeptide(L)' 'VGIGTSLYLVITELMSIVENLNSLGVKVPKFLTDILHKADEEVKK' A
#
# COMPACT_ATOMS: atom_id res chain seq x y z
N VAL A 1 6.24 -4.46 -19.84
CA VAL A 1 5.87 -4.14 -18.46
C VAL A 1 7.13 -3.86 -17.67
N GLY A 2 7.26 -2.65 -17.16
CA GLY A 2 8.44 -2.24 -16.43
C GLY A 2 8.36 -2.58 -14.94
N ILE A 3 9.51 -2.48 -14.27
CA ILE A 3 9.60 -2.73 -12.84
C ILE A 3 8.67 -1.78 -12.08
N GLY A 4 8.57 -0.53 -12.53
CA GLY A 4 7.71 0.45 -11.87
C GLY A 4 6.25 0.06 -11.88
N THR A 5 5.78 -0.53 -12.99
CA THR A 5 4.41 -0.98 -13.10
C THR A 5 4.12 -2.12 -12.13
N SER A 6 5.06 -3.07 -12.02
CA SER A 6 4.92 -4.20 -11.10
C SER A 6 4.88 -3.72 -9.66
N LEU A 7 5.77 -2.79 -9.30
CA LEU A 7 5.79 -2.23 -7.96
C LEU A 7 4.49 -1.50 -7.64
N TYR A 8 3.99 -0.74 -8.60
CA TYR A 8 2.74 -0.02 -8.41
C TYR A 8 1.59 -0.98 -8.10
N LEU A 9 1.51 -2.07 -8.86
CA LEU A 9 0.45 -3.06 -8.65
C LEU A 9 0.55 -3.71 -7.28
N VAL A 10 1.77 -4.08 -6.87
CA VAL A 10 1.99 -4.70 -5.57
C VAL A 10 1.59 -3.74 -4.45
N ILE A 11 2.02 -2.50 -4.53
CA ILE A 11 1.71 -1.51 -3.51
C ILE A 11 0.20 -1.27 -3.43
N THR A 12 -0.47 -1.17 -4.58
CA THR A 12 -1.91 -0.98 -4.63
C THR A 12 -2.65 -2.13 -3.97
N GLU A 13 -2.19 -3.36 -4.23
CA GLU A 13 -2.80 -4.54 -3.62
C GLU A 13 -2.61 -4.57 -2.11
N LEU A 14 -1.42 -4.24 -1.65
CA LEU A 14 -1.14 -4.18 -0.21
C LEU A 14 -1.98 -3.12 0.48
N MET A 15 -2.12 -1.96 -0.14
CA MET A 15 -2.94 -0.89 0.42
C MET A 15 -4.41 -1.32 0.51
N SER A 16 -4.90 -2.03 -0.50
CA SER A 16 -6.26 -2.55 -0.48
C SER A 16 -6.48 -3.53 0.66
N ILE A 17 -5.51 -4.41 0.88
CA ILE A 17 -5.58 -5.37 1.98
C ILE A 17 -5.62 -4.64 3.33
N VAL A 18 -4.75 -3.66 3.50
CA VAL A 18 -4.69 -2.89 4.74
C VAL A 18 -6.00 -2.16 5.00
N GLU A 19 -6.56 -1.55 3.96
CA GLU A 19 -7.83 -0.85 4.08
C GLU A 19 -8.98 -1.81 4.42
N ASN A 20 -8.97 -2.98 3.80
CA ASN A 20 -9.98 -3.99 4.10
C ASN A 20 -9.90 -4.47 5.53
N LEU A 21 -8.71 -4.72 6.03
CA LEU A 21 -8.52 -5.13 7.42
C LEU A 21 -9.01 -4.05 8.37
N ASN A 22 -8.70 -2.81 8.07
CA ASN A 22 -9.15 -1.69 8.89
C ASN A 22 -10.67 -1.60 8.93
N SER A 23 -11.32 -1.84 7.79
CA SER A 23 -12.78 -1.84 7.71
C SER A 23 -13.41 -2.95 8.54
N LEU A 24 -12.70 -4.07 8.68
CA LEU A 24 -13.18 -5.20 9.48
C LEU A 24 -12.94 -4.99 10.98
N GLY A 25 -12.33 -3.89 11.36
CA GLY A 25 -12.05 -3.60 12.74
C GLY A 25 -10.71 -4.09 13.24
N VAL A 26 -9.90 -4.62 12.34
CA VAL A 26 -8.54 -5.04 12.70
C VAL A 26 -7.65 -3.81 12.81
N LYS A 27 -6.93 -3.72 13.92
CA LYS A 27 -6.02 -2.60 14.13
C LYS A 27 -4.74 -2.82 13.34
N VAL A 28 -4.55 -2.01 12.30
CA VAL A 28 -3.33 -2.04 11.52
C VAL A 28 -2.38 -0.99 12.08
N PRO A 29 -1.12 -1.36 12.37
CA PRO A 29 -0.14 -0.39 12.86
C PRO A 29 0.00 0.78 11.91
N LYS A 30 0.01 1.98 12.48
CA LYS A 30 0.06 3.20 11.68
C LYS A 30 1.33 3.29 10.84
N PHE A 31 2.44 2.77 11.35
CA PHE A 31 3.69 2.83 10.60
C PHE A 31 3.61 2.04 9.29
N LEU A 32 2.83 0.96 9.25
CA LEU A 32 2.65 0.20 8.01
C LEU A 32 1.91 1.03 6.98
N THR A 33 0.87 1.73 7.40
CA THR A 33 0.12 2.60 6.51
C THR A 33 0.99 3.73 5.99
N ASP A 34 1.79 4.32 6.86
CA ASP A 34 2.69 5.40 6.47
C ASP A 34 3.74 4.92 5.46
N ILE A 35 4.30 3.74 5.68
CA ILE A 35 5.29 3.18 4.76
C ILE A 35 4.67 2.91 3.39
N LEU A 36 3.46 2.36 3.36
CA LEU A 36 2.77 2.06 2.11
C LEU A 36 2.46 3.34 1.33
N HIS A 37 1.99 4.39 2.01
CA HIS A 37 1.71 5.66 1.36
C HIS A 37 2.99 6.29 0.82
N LYS A 38 4.07 6.19 1.56
CA LYS A 38 5.34 6.74 1.13
C LYS A 38 5.87 6.00 -0.10
N ALA A 39 5.74 4.69 -0.10
CA ALA A 39 6.16 3.90 -1.25
C ALA A 39 5.31 4.23 -2.48
N ASP A 40 4.01 4.43 -2.29
CA ASP A 40 3.11 4.80 -3.37
C ASP A 40 3.52 6.13 -3.99
N GLU A 41 3.89 7.11 -3.18
CA GLU A 41 4.35 8.40 -3.67
C GLU A 41 5.63 8.25 -4.49
N GLU A 42 6.55 7.41 -4.03
CA GLU A 42 7.81 7.19 -4.76
C GLU A 42 7.56 6.56 -6.12
N VAL A 43 6.62 5.64 -6.20
CA VAL A 43 6.30 4.97 -7.46
C VAL A 43 5.62 5.93 -8.43
N LYS A 44 4.85 6.87 -7.93
CA LYS A 44 4.10 7.82 -8.75
C LYS A 44 4.92 8.99 -9.26
N LYS A 45 6.16 9.10 -8.86
CA LYS A 45 7.03 10.20 -9.30
C LYS A 45 7.27 10.22 -10.81
#